data_fe28834c89640a3c86b0bfaa401c179d
#
_entry.id   fe28834c89640a3c86b0bfaa401c179d
#
_cell.length_a   1.000
_cell.length_b   1.000
_cell.length_c   1.000
_cell.angle_alpha   90.00
_cell.angle_beta   90.00
_cell.angle_gamma   90.00
#
_symmetry.space_group_name_H-M   'P 1'
#
loop_
_entity.id
_entity.type
_entity.pdbx_description
1 polymer ?
#
loop_
_entity_poly.entity_id
_entity_poly.type
_entity_poly.pdbx_seq_one_letter_code
_entity_poly.pdbx_strand_id
1 'polypeptide(L)'
;MLTKVKNELIYLSTLRRILSSLKSINNDESSIITKKISGYADSSPDSVAIYFDDREITYRELIDGANQYSHWFLDNGLQKGDVVALLMENRPEFLMAWIGIAQVGGTTALINT
;
A
#
# COMPACT_ATOMS: atom_id res chain seq x y z
N MET A 1 36.28 -28.76 -7.79
CA MET A 1 35.09 -29.33 -8.46
C MET A 1 33.88 -29.41 -7.53
N LEU A 2 34.01 -30.04 -6.37
CA LEU A 2 32.90 -30.16 -5.39
C LEU A 2 32.38 -28.83 -4.87
N THR A 3 33.22 -27.82 -4.64
CA THR A 3 32.82 -26.49 -4.16
C THR A 3 31.98 -25.72 -5.19
N LYS A 4 32.34 -25.88 -6.48
CA LYS A 4 31.61 -25.25 -7.59
C LYS A 4 30.18 -25.82 -7.72
N VAL A 5 30.06 -27.14 -7.66
CA VAL A 5 28.77 -27.85 -7.70
C VAL A 5 27.90 -27.48 -6.49
N LYS A 6 28.49 -27.36 -5.29
CA LYS A 6 27.79 -26.94 -4.08
C LYS A 6 27.24 -25.51 -4.21
N ASN A 7 28.04 -24.59 -4.76
CA ASN A 7 27.60 -23.19 -4.97
C ASN A 7 26.48 -23.12 -6.02
N GLU A 8 26.53 -23.89 -7.08
CA GLU A 8 25.46 -23.95 -8.09
C GLU A 8 24.16 -24.51 -7.49
N LEU A 9 24.23 -25.54 -6.65
CA LEU A 9 23.05 -26.09 -5.98
C LEU A 9 22.43 -25.09 -5.01
N ILE A 10 23.26 -24.33 -4.26
CA ILE A 10 22.78 -23.26 -3.38
C ILE A 10 22.11 -22.16 -4.21
N TYR A 11 22.72 -21.75 -5.31
CA TYR A 11 22.16 -20.75 -6.22
C TYR A 11 20.80 -21.18 -6.77
N LEU A 12 20.71 -22.41 -7.30
CA LEU A 12 19.47 -22.96 -7.84
C LEU A 12 18.35 -23.10 -6.79
N SER A 13 18.71 -23.51 -5.57
CA SER A 13 17.77 -23.60 -4.46
C SER A 13 17.24 -22.22 -4.04
N THR A 14 18.11 -21.23 -4.01
CA THR A 14 17.77 -19.84 -3.70
C THR A 14 16.88 -19.24 -4.78
N LEU A 15 17.25 -19.45 -6.05
CA LEU A 15 16.45 -19.00 -7.19
C LEU A 15 15.04 -19.62 -7.18
N ARG A 16 14.95 -20.94 -6.91
CA ARG A 16 13.67 -21.65 -6.81
C ARG A 16 12.81 -21.10 -5.66
N ARG A 17 13.43 -20.74 -4.52
CA ARG A 17 12.74 -20.12 -3.39
C ARG A 17 12.22 -18.73 -3.73
N ILE A 18 13.03 -17.91 -4.43
CA ILE A 18 12.61 -16.59 -4.91
C ILE A 18 11.46 -16.72 -5.91
N LEU A 19 11.59 -17.62 -6.90
CA LEU A 19 10.53 -17.85 -7.89
C LEU A 19 9.23 -18.38 -7.27
N SER A 20 9.32 -19.25 -6.24
CA SER A 20 8.14 -19.72 -5.52
C SER A 20 7.47 -18.60 -4.71
N SER A 21 8.27 -17.68 -4.15
CA SER A 21 7.76 -16.50 -3.44
C SER A 21 7.07 -15.53 -4.42
N LEU A 22 7.63 -15.33 -5.61
CA LEU A 22 7.03 -14.50 -6.65
C LEU A 22 5.74 -15.12 -7.21
N LYS A 23 5.65 -16.44 -7.27
CA LYS A 23 4.44 -17.15 -7.74
C LYS A 23 3.27 -17.00 -6.74
N SER A 24 3.55 -16.70 -5.48
CA SER A 24 2.52 -16.41 -4.47
C SER A 24 2.01 -14.96 -4.53
N ILE A 25 2.62 -14.09 -5.34
CA ILE A 25 2.07 -12.76 -5.70
C ILE A 25 1.03 -12.93 -6.81
N ASN A 26 0.27 -14.00 -6.78
CA ASN A 26 -0.91 -14.12 -7.61
C ASN A 26 -1.99 -13.20 -7.04
N ASN A 27 -2.52 -12.30 -7.83
CA ASN A 27 -3.80 -11.59 -7.81
C ASN A 27 -4.75 -11.87 -6.61
N ASP A 28 -4.19 -12.22 -5.45
CA ASP A 28 -4.95 -12.33 -4.23
C ASP A 28 -5.25 -10.89 -3.79
N GLU A 29 -6.50 -10.50 -4.01
CA GLU A 29 -7.01 -9.20 -3.58
C GLU A 29 -6.74 -8.92 -2.10
N SER A 30 -6.51 -9.96 -1.27
CA SER A 30 -6.15 -9.83 0.13
C SER A 30 -4.76 -9.23 0.35
N SER A 31 -3.87 -9.27 -0.66
CA SER A 31 -2.53 -8.68 -0.60
C SER A 31 -2.49 -7.19 -0.89
N ILE A 32 -3.59 -6.59 -1.35
CA ILE A 32 -3.69 -5.17 -1.65
C ILE A 32 -3.62 -4.38 -0.36
N ILE A 33 -2.70 -3.39 -0.31
CA ILE A 33 -2.44 -2.59 0.89
C ILE A 33 -3.71 -1.91 1.45
N THR A 34 -4.59 -1.44 0.57
CA THR A 34 -5.85 -0.79 0.96
C THR A 34 -6.77 -1.75 1.72
N LYS A 35 -6.90 -3.01 1.29
CA LYS A 35 -7.68 -4.03 2.00
C LYS A 35 -7.08 -4.41 3.35
N LYS A 36 -5.75 -4.47 3.44
CA LYS A 36 -5.07 -4.73 4.71
C LYS A 36 -5.31 -3.62 5.71
N ILE A 37 -5.18 -2.36 5.29
CA ILE A 37 -5.43 -1.20 6.16
C ILE A 37 -6.89 -1.15 6.59
N SER A 38 -7.85 -1.39 5.67
CA SER A 38 -9.28 -1.50 6.01
C SER A 38 -9.55 -2.62 7.02
N GLY A 39 -8.91 -3.78 6.85
CA GLY A 39 -9.02 -4.89 7.81
C GLY A 39 -8.53 -4.53 9.21
N TYR A 40 -7.49 -3.71 9.34
CA TYR A 40 -7.07 -3.19 10.65
C TYR A 40 -8.07 -2.18 11.21
N ALA A 41 -8.66 -1.32 10.37
CA ALA A 41 -9.70 -0.39 10.80
C ALA A 41 -10.95 -1.13 11.30
N ASP A 42 -11.27 -2.31 10.74
CA ASP A 42 -12.38 -3.14 11.18
C ASP A 42 -12.07 -3.89 12.49
N SER A 43 -10.88 -4.45 12.61
CA SER A 43 -10.48 -5.31 13.74
C SER A 43 -9.97 -4.54 14.96
N SER A 44 -9.34 -3.40 14.75
CA SER A 44 -8.67 -2.58 15.77
C SER A 44 -8.78 -1.09 15.46
N PRO A 45 -10.01 -0.56 15.33
CA PRO A 45 -10.26 0.80 14.82
C PRO A 45 -9.59 1.90 15.65
N ASP A 46 -9.53 1.72 16.96
CA ASP A 46 -9.02 2.72 17.90
C ASP A 46 -7.51 2.59 18.16
N SER A 47 -6.85 1.60 17.52
CA SER A 47 -5.39 1.48 17.57
C SER A 47 -4.74 2.59 16.73
N VAL A 48 -3.61 3.10 17.22
CA VAL A 48 -2.85 4.15 16.52
C VAL A 48 -2.20 3.58 15.26
N ALA A 49 -2.51 4.19 14.12
CA ALA A 49 -1.92 3.85 12.82
C ALA A 49 -0.73 4.75 12.49
N ILE A 50 -0.77 6.02 12.90
CA ILE A 50 0.27 7.01 12.60
C ILE A 50 0.53 7.88 13.82
N TYR A 51 1.81 8.05 14.13
CA TYR A 51 2.31 9.11 15.02
C TYR A 51 2.89 10.23 14.15
N PHE A 52 2.39 11.45 14.32
CA PHE A 52 2.88 12.61 13.58
C PHE A 52 2.86 13.86 14.47
N ASP A 53 4.04 14.38 14.79
CA ASP A 53 4.21 15.43 15.78
C ASP A 53 3.50 15.06 17.10
N ASP A 54 2.62 15.91 17.58
CA ASP A 54 1.82 15.69 18.79
C ASP A 54 0.45 15.03 18.51
N ARG A 55 0.26 14.50 17.28
CA ARG A 55 -1.00 13.86 16.84
C ARG A 55 -0.86 12.35 16.78
N GLU A 56 -1.83 11.66 17.31
CA GLU A 56 -2.05 10.23 17.12
C GLU A 56 -3.25 10.04 16.19
N ILE A 57 -3.06 9.35 15.08
CA ILE A 57 -4.10 9.06 14.10
C ILE A 57 -4.44 7.59 14.19
N THR A 58 -5.66 7.26 14.52
CA THR A 58 -6.15 5.88 14.60
C THR A 58 -6.39 5.27 13.22
N TYR A 59 -6.51 3.94 13.15
CA TYR A 59 -6.89 3.28 11.89
C TYR A 59 -8.26 3.74 11.39
N ARG A 60 -9.20 4.01 12.28
CA ARG A 60 -10.52 4.57 11.94
C ARG A 60 -10.37 5.93 11.27
N GLU A 61 -9.65 6.86 11.88
CA GLU A 61 -9.43 8.20 11.35
C GLU A 61 -8.69 8.16 10.01
N LEU A 62 -7.71 7.27 9.87
CA LEU A 62 -6.97 7.09 8.61
C LEU A 62 -7.89 6.64 7.47
N ILE A 63 -8.75 5.65 7.73
CA ILE A 63 -9.68 5.14 6.72
C ILE A 63 -10.80 6.13 6.43
N ASP A 64 -11.35 6.79 7.43
CA ASP A 64 -12.38 7.82 7.26
C ASP A 64 -11.85 8.99 6.41
N GLY A 65 -10.62 9.44 6.67
CA GLY A 65 -9.95 10.43 5.86
C GLY A 65 -9.70 9.94 4.42
N ALA A 66 -9.24 8.71 4.25
CA ALA A 66 -9.05 8.12 2.93
C ALA A 66 -10.38 8.03 2.14
N ASN A 67 -11.47 7.65 2.80
CA ASN A 67 -12.79 7.58 2.18
C ASN A 67 -13.28 8.97 1.73
N GLN A 68 -13.02 10.03 2.50
CA GLN A 68 -13.35 11.40 2.09
C GLN A 68 -12.58 11.80 0.83
N TYR A 69 -11.28 11.49 0.74
CA TYR A 69 -10.50 11.71 -0.47
C TYR A 69 -11.00 10.86 -1.64
N SER A 70 -11.37 9.59 -1.42
CA SER A 70 -11.94 8.72 -2.46
C SER A 70 -13.21 9.33 -3.07
N HIS A 71 -14.14 9.78 -2.25
CA HIS A 71 -15.37 10.44 -2.71
C HIS A 71 -15.07 11.72 -3.48
N TRP A 72 -14.16 12.55 -2.96
CA TRP A 72 -13.77 13.77 -3.63
C TRP A 72 -13.17 13.50 -5.02
N PHE A 73 -12.29 12.50 -5.15
CA PHE A 73 -11.70 12.12 -6.42
C PHE A 73 -12.74 11.61 -7.42
N LEU A 74 -13.69 10.77 -6.97
CA LEU A 74 -14.79 10.30 -7.80
C LEU A 74 -15.67 11.44 -8.28
N ASP A 75 -16.03 12.37 -7.41
CA ASP A 75 -16.84 13.54 -7.72
C ASP A 75 -16.15 14.48 -8.72
N ASN A 76 -14.81 14.47 -8.74
CA ASN A 76 -13.99 15.21 -9.71
C ASN A 76 -13.60 14.39 -10.95
N GLY A 77 -14.23 13.24 -11.17
CA GLY A 77 -14.15 12.48 -12.41
C GLY A 77 -12.97 11.51 -12.51
N LEU A 78 -12.28 11.19 -11.41
CA LEU A 78 -11.22 10.19 -11.42
C LEU A 78 -11.78 8.82 -11.79
N GLN A 79 -11.14 8.16 -12.75
CA GLN A 79 -11.50 6.83 -13.22
C GLN A 79 -10.40 5.82 -12.90
N LYS A 80 -10.78 4.55 -12.86
CA LYS A 80 -9.82 3.46 -12.69
C LYS A 80 -8.74 3.51 -13.79
N GLY A 81 -7.49 3.48 -13.36
CA GLY A 81 -6.32 3.56 -14.25
C GLY A 81 -5.78 4.97 -14.48
N ASP A 82 -6.49 6.00 -14.02
CA ASP A 82 -5.96 7.36 -14.07
C ASP A 82 -4.76 7.54 -13.16
N VAL A 83 -3.91 8.50 -13.48
CA VAL A 83 -2.72 8.85 -12.71
C VAL A 83 -2.93 10.21 -12.05
N VAL A 84 -2.78 10.23 -10.72
CA VAL A 84 -2.85 11.46 -9.91
C VAL A 84 -1.46 11.83 -9.42
N ALA A 85 -0.97 13.02 -9.76
CA ALA A 85 0.24 13.56 -9.17
C ALA A 85 -0.06 14.09 -7.77
N LEU A 86 0.57 13.49 -6.76
CA LEU A 86 0.42 13.89 -5.36
C LEU A 86 1.68 14.65 -4.91
N LEU A 87 1.55 15.97 -4.80
CA LEU A 87 2.57 16.87 -4.26
C LEU A 87 2.08 17.38 -2.91
N MET A 88 2.60 16.81 -1.84
CA MET A 88 2.25 17.17 -0.47
C MET A 88 3.41 16.85 0.45
N GLU A 89 3.58 17.62 1.51
CA GLU A 89 4.51 17.31 2.59
C GLU A 89 4.14 16.02 3.30
N ASN A 90 5.12 15.37 3.94
CA ASN A 90 4.90 14.16 4.72
C ASN A 90 4.04 14.47 5.95
N ARG A 91 2.77 14.12 5.88
CA ARG A 91 1.75 14.33 6.91
C ARG A 91 0.64 13.26 6.80
N PRO A 92 -0.18 13.05 7.82
CA PRO A 92 -1.22 12.01 7.77
C PRO A 92 -2.13 12.12 6.55
N GLU A 93 -2.48 13.33 6.14
CA GLU A 93 -3.35 13.59 5.00
C GLU A 93 -2.74 13.13 3.67
N PHE A 94 -1.40 13.07 3.56
CA PHE A 94 -0.70 12.49 2.41
C PHE A 94 -1.05 10.99 2.24
N LEU A 95 -1.01 10.23 3.34
CA LEU A 95 -1.38 8.81 3.32
C LEU A 95 -2.88 8.62 3.08
N MET A 96 -3.74 9.47 3.65
CA MET A 96 -5.18 9.44 3.40
C MET A 96 -5.49 9.66 1.92
N ALA A 97 -4.87 10.67 1.29
CA ALA A 97 -5.04 10.94 -0.14
C ALA A 97 -4.52 9.79 -1.02
N TRP A 98 -3.34 9.26 -0.70
CA TRP A 98 -2.75 8.12 -1.42
C TRP A 98 -3.64 6.87 -1.34
N ILE A 99 -4.09 6.51 -0.15
CA ILE A 99 -5.02 5.39 0.05
C ILE A 99 -6.33 5.66 -0.69
N GLY A 100 -6.85 6.87 -0.62
CA GLY A 100 -8.09 7.27 -1.29
C GLY A 100 -8.02 7.13 -2.82
N ILE A 101 -6.90 7.53 -3.44
CA ILE A 101 -6.66 7.33 -4.87
C ILE A 101 -6.63 5.82 -5.21
N ALA A 102 -5.93 5.04 -4.40
CA ALA A 102 -5.83 3.59 -4.62
C ALA A 102 -7.18 2.87 -4.45
N GLN A 103 -8.02 3.30 -3.51
CA GLN A 103 -9.36 2.73 -3.29
C GLN A 103 -10.26 2.87 -4.52
N VAL A 104 -10.15 3.95 -5.27
CA VAL A 104 -10.92 4.18 -6.51
C VAL A 104 -10.24 3.63 -7.77
N GLY A 105 -9.12 2.93 -7.61
CA GLY A 105 -8.39 2.30 -8.72
C GLY A 105 -7.47 3.25 -9.48
N GLY A 106 -7.18 4.42 -8.93
CA GLY A 106 -6.18 5.34 -9.46
C GLY A 106 -4.75 4.92 -9.13
N THR A 107 -3.80 5.46 -9.86
CA THR A 107 -2.36 5.33 -9.61
C THR A 107 -1.82 6.65 -9.10
N THR A 108 -1.05 6.62 -8.02
CA THR A 108 -0.45 7.83 -7.47
C THR A 108 0.98 8.00 -7.96
N ALA A 109 1.26 9.12 -8.63
CA ALA A 109 2.62 9.58 -8.90
C ALA A 109 3.07 10.46 -7.71
N LEU A 110 3.93 9.92 -6.85
CA LEU A 110 4.45 10.63 -5.68
C LEU A 110 5.53 11.61 -6.12
N ILE A 111 5.35 12.88 -5.78
CA ILE A 111 6.28 13.95 -6.12
C ILE A 111 6.91 14.46 -4.83
N ASN A 112 8.24 14.46 -4.77
CA ASN A 112 8.96 15.01 -3.63
C ASN A 112 8.85 16.55 -3.59
N THR A 113 8.74 17.06 -2.39
CA THR A 113 8.77 18.50 -2.09
C THR A 113 10.18 18.95 -1.72
#